data_58f5fe5eee4218681cb437ca6ffb5f66
#
_entry.id   58f5fe5eee4218681cb437ca6ffb5f66
#
_cell.length_a   1.000
_cell.length_b   1.000
_cell.length_c   1.000
_cell.angle_alpha   90.00
_cell.angle_beta   90.00
_cell.angle_gamma   90.00
#
_symmetry.space_group_name_H-M   'P 1'
#
loop_
_entity.id
_entity.type
_entity.pdbx_description
1 polymer ?
#
loop_
_entity_poly.entity_id
_entity_poly.type
_entity_poly.pdbx_seq_one_letter_code
_entity_poly.pdbx_strand_id
1 'polypeptide(L)'
;MPEQIKVSDLLALVNKVIKYLLSQYKLIGITTTITCLIAIGYWYQQTPTYRASATFIVEEGSSKGGGLSGIASQFGIDIGSMMGGGGSGMFSGENIYEIMKSRLIIEKVLLSKIDSSEGAKGKSMADLYMQISGMQKALNKKGPEFAKLNFTNLKEDSKHTILQDSILNVLVQKIVTQNLAIDKQNKKTSIITISLTSSDQVFSKVFVEKLLIKTSELYIDIKTRNLSKNINKIQRKADSLQYSLNNIYDRSYINLSRPQEATNRDKTVTYTLYGEVIKNLETLKISLINQTPLIQVLDLPQYPLIDQKYRLLILLPIGFIVGVLLSSLIAIFLYTEKEKI
;
A
#
# COMPACT_ATOMS: atom_id res chain seq x y z
N MET A 1 -53.79 -33.50 -21.46
CA MET A 1 -53.76 -32.07 -21.78
C MET A 1 -53.43 -31.34 -20.49
N PRO A 2 -52.40 -30.53 -20.39
CA PRO A 2 -52.17 -29.76 -19.16
C PRO A 2 -53.31 -28.77 -19.00
N GLU A 3 -53.97 -28.80 -17.82
CA GLU A 3 -54.98 -27.82 -17.43
C GLU A 3 -54.39 -26.42 -17.52
N GLN A 4 -54.98 -25.58 -18.37
CA GLN A 4 -54.61 -24.15 -18.43
C GLN A 4 -55.09 -23.49 -17.14
N ILE A 5 -54.18 -23.27 -16.22
CA ILE A 5 -54.42 -22.51 -14.98
C ILE A 5 -54.89 -21.10 -15.38
N LYS A 6 -56.16 -20.79 -15.17
CA LYS A 6 -56.67 -19.44 -15.44
C LYS A 6 -56.07 -18.42 -14.48
N VAL A 7 -55.76 -17.24 -14.97
CA VAL A 7 -55.19 -16.13 -14.15
C VAL A 7 -56.09 -15.79 -12.94
N SER A 8 -57.43 -16.00 -13.08
CA SER A 8 -58.40 -15.86 -11.98
C SER A 8 -58.14 -16.81 -10.82
N ASP A 9 -57.71 -18.07 -11.12
CA ASP A 9 -57.50 -19.10 -10.12
C ASP A 9 -56.20 -18.84 -9.33
N LEU A 10 -55.16 -18.33 -10.03
CA LEU A 10 -53.95 -17.86 -9.43
C LEU A 10 -54.18 -16.67 -8.47
N LEU A 11 -54.99 -15.69 -8.89
CA LEU A 11 -55.36 -14.54 -8.05
C LEU A 11 -56.21 -14.94 -6.81
N ALA A 12 -57.09 -15.92 -6.97
CA ALA A 12 -57.87 -16.47 -5.85
C ALA A 12 -56.95 -17.19 -4.84
N LEU A 13 -55.98 -17.94 -5.30
CA LEU A 13 -54.98 -18.65 -4.50
C LEU A 13 -54.08 -17.68 -3.75
N VAL A 14 -53.59 -16.63 -4.40
CA VAL A 14 -52.80 -15.57 -3.77
C VAL A 14 -53.60 -14.87 -2.69
N ASN A 15 -54.87 -14.53 -2.95
CA ASN A 15 -55.71 -13.87 -1.92
C ASN A 15 -55.98 -14.79 -0.73
N LYS A 16 -56.11 -16.11 -0.94
CA LYS A 16 -56.32 -17.09 0.15
C LYS A 16 -55.07 -17.19 1.03
N VAL A 17 -53.86 -17.23 0.40
CA VAL A 17 -52.58 -17.24 1.11
C VAL A 17 -52.36 -15.94 1.89
N ILE A 18 -52.65 -14.78 1.29
CA ILE A 18 -52.51 -13.48 1.99
C ILE A 18 -53.46 -13.40 3.21
N LYS A 19 -54.72 -13.83 3.09
CA LYS A 19 -55.65 -13.90 4.17
C LYS A 19 -55.17 -14.82 5.30
N TYR A 20 -54.59 -15.96 4.94
CA TYR A 20 -54.01 -16.88 5.92
C TYR A 20 -52.79 -16.26 6.64
N LEU A 21 -51.87 -15.64 5.88
CA LEU A 21 -50.71 -14.93 6.45
C LEU A 21 -51.15 -13.84 7.45
N LEU A 22 -52.17 -13.04 7.11
CA LEU A 22 -52.73 -12.03 7.98
C LEU A 22 -53.38 -12.62 9.24
N SER A 23 -53.95 -13.83 9.19
CA SER A 23 -54.50 -14.52 10.34
C SER A 23 -53.42 -15.01 11.32
N GLN A 24 -52.20 -15.24 10.83
CA GLN A 24 -51.03 -15.71 11.63
C GLN A 24 -50.19 -14.55 12.19
N TYR A 25 -50.78 -13.37 12.44
CA TYR A 25 -50.09 -12.17 12.90
C TYR A 25 -49.25 -12.39 14.19
N LYS A 26 -49.69 -13.32 15.09
CA LYS A 26 -48.95 -13.68 16.30
C LYS A 26 -47.63 -14.37 15.99
N LEU A 27 -47.62 -15.31 15.04
CA LEU A 27 -46.44 -16.01 14.61
C LEU A 27 -45.46 -15.04 13.92
N ILE A 28 -45.99 -14.18 13.04
CA ILE A 28 -45.19 -13.14 12.37
C ILE A 28 -44.60 -12.17 13.40
N GLY A 29 -45.40 -11.74 14.39
CA GLY A 29 -44.92 -10.85 15.44
C GLY A 29 -43.80 -11.45 16.30
N ILE A 30 -43.94 -12.72 16.72
CA ILE A 30 -42.94 -13.40 17.54
C ILE A 30 -41.60 -13.59 16.75
N THR A 31 -41.69 -14.09 15.52
CA THR A 31 -40.48 -14.32 14.70
C THR A 31 -39.75 -13.03 14.34
N THR A 32 -40.47 -11.96 13.98
CA THR A 32 -39.87 -10.65 13.72
C THR A 32 -39.26 -10.04 14.99
N THR A 33 -39.87 -10.21 16.16
CA THR A 33 -39.29 -9.76 17.42
C THR A 33 -37.97 -10.50 17.71
N ILE A 34 -37.95 -11.82 17.52
CA ILE A 34 -36.72 -12.63 17.72
C ILE A 34 -35.59 -12.18 16.75
N THR A 35 -35.90 -11.99 15.47
CA THR A 35 -34.90 -11.55 14.50
C THR A 35 -34.38 -10.14 14.78
N CYS A 36 -35.22 -9.23 15.25
CA CYS A 36 -34.81 -7.90 15.70
C CYS A 36 -33.91 -7.97 16.97
N LEU A 37 -34.21 -8.86 17.92
CA LEU A 37 -33.35 -9.07 19.10
C LEU A 37 -32.01 -9.64 18.72
N ILE A 38 -31.94 -10.56 17.75
CA ILE A 38 -30.71 -11.09 17.21
C ILE A 38 -29.91 -9.97 16.52
N ALA A 39 -30.53 -9.09 15.74
CA ALA A 39 -29.92 -7.95 15.11
C ALA A 39 -29.33 -6.95 16.12
N ILE A 40 -30.02 -6.69 17.23
CA ILE A 40 -29.55 -5.85 18.34
C ILE A 40 -28.36 -6.52 19.04
N GLY A 41 -28.44 -7.81 19.33
CA GLY A 41 -27.31 -8.59 19.92
C GLY A 41 -26.07 -8.57 19.06
N TYR A 42 -26.24 -8.74 17.74
CA TYR A 42 -25.14 -8.61 16.77
C TYR A 42 -24.52 -7.22 16.79
N TRP A 43 -25.34 -6.15 16.78
CA TRP A 43 -24.87 -4.76 16.86
C TRP A 43 -24.07 -4.50 18.13
N TYR A 44 -24.51 -5.04 19.27
CA TYR A 44 -23.83 -4.88 20.56
C TYR A 44 -22.45 -5.55 20.60
N GLN A 45 -22.32 -6.72 19.97
CA GLN A 45 -21.04 -7.44 19.88
C GLN A 45 -20.07 -6.84 18.86
N GLN A 46 -20.53 -5.99 17.96
CA GLN A 46 -19.69 -5.41 16.92
C GLN A 46 -18.71 -4.39 17.52
N THR A 47 -17.42 -4.68 17.41
CA THR A 47 -16.36 -3.73 17.78
C THR A 47 -16.32 -2.56 16.78
N PRO A 48 -16.14 -1.31 17.24
CA PRO A 48 -15.95 -0.19 16.32
C PRO A 48 -14.70 -0.41 15.48
N THR A 49 -14.77 -0.05 14.21
CA THR A 49 -13.63 -0.08 13.30
C THR A 49 -13.45 1.29 12.66
N TYR A 50 -12.21 1.74 12.56
CA TYR A 50 -11.86 3.07 12.10
C TYR A 50 -11.10 2.97 10.79
N ARG A 51 -11.53 3.75 9.82
CA ARG A 51 -10.89 3.82 8.51
C ARG A 51 -10.06 5.09 8.41
N ALA A 52 -8.75 4.92 8.22
CA ALA A 52 -7.85 5.98 7.81
C ALA A 52 -7.67 5.92 6.30
N SER A 53 -7.69 7.06 5.62
CA SER A 53 -7.43 7.15 4.17
C SER A 53 -6.48 8.30 3.86
N ALA A 54 -5.58 8.06 2.92
CA ALA A 54 -4.71 9.06 2.31
C ALA A 54 -4.85 9.01 0.80
N THR A 55 -4.78 10.16 0.15
CA THR A 55 -4.77 10.27 -1.30
C THR A 55 -3.49 10.95 -1.77
N PHE A 56 -2.92 10.45 -2.87
CA PHE A 56 -1.70 11.00 -3.44
C PHE A 56 -1.66 10.81 -4.95
N ILE A 57 -0.79 11.58 -5.61
CA ILE A 57 -0.48 11.48 -7.03
C ILE A 57 1.00 11.13 -7.17
N VAL A 58 1.32 10.26 -8.11
CA VAL A 58 2.69 10.02 -8.54
C VAL A 58 2.91 10.74 -9.86
N GLU A 59 3.72 11.78 -9.82
CA GLU A 59 4.21 12.42 -11.03
C GLU A 59 5.51 11.74 -11.43
N GLU A 60 5.48 11.02 -12.52
CA GLU A 60 6.70 10.52 -13.13
C GLU A 60 7.38 11.67 -13.85
N GLY A 61 8.63 11.96 -13.47
CA GLY A 61 9.45 12.95 -14.17
C GLY A 61 9.42 12.64 -15.66
N SER A 62 8.99 13.61 -16.45
CA SER A 62 8.82 13.43 -17.89
C SER A 62 10.16 13.10 -18.54
N SER A 63 10.33 11.86 -18.96
CA SER A 63 11.44 11.44 -19.84
C SER A 63 11.27 11.98 -21.28
N LYS A 64 10.58 13.10 -21.45
CA LYS A 64 10.54 13.85 -22.72
C LYS A 64 11.88 14.54 -23.01
N GLY A 65 12.98 13.84 -22.74
CA GLY A 65 14.34 14.27 -23.04
C GLY A 65 14.82 13.76 -24.40
N GLY A 66 14.05 13.93 -25.46
CA GLY A 66 14.56 13.70 -26.82
C GLY A 66 15.81 14.51 -27.16
N GLY A 67 16.08 15.60 -26.45
CA GLY A 67 17.30 16.37 -26.57
C GLY A 67 18.53 15.75 -25.84
N LEU A 68 18.31 15.15 -24.68
CA LEU A 68 19.40 14.57 -23.86
C LEU A 68 19.90 13.22 -24.38
N SER A 69 19.00 12.38 -24.92
CA SER A 69 19.40 11.14 -25.59
C SER A 69 20.19 11.39 -26.87
N GLY A 70 19.84 12.44 -27.63
CA GLY A 70 20.58 12.86 -28.81
C GLY A 70 21.98 13.39 -28.49
N ILE A 71 22.15 14.12 -27.41
CA ILE A 71 23.47 14.63 -26.97
C ILE A 71 24.32 13.50 -26.41
N ALA A 72 23.75 12.60 -25.66
CA ALA A 72 24.49 11.48 -25.05
C ALA A 72 24.89 10.42 -26.08
N SER A 73 24.07 10.16 -27.10
CA SER A 73 24.45 9.26 -28.22
C SER A 73 25.60 9.81 -29.06
N GLN A 74 25.72 11.13 -29.14
CA GLN A 74 26.84 11.80 -29.83
C GLN A 74 28.18 11.56 -29.12
N PHE A 75 28.16 11.20 -27.80
CA PHE A 75 29.32 10.87 -27.00
C PHE A 75 29.52 9.34 -26.80
N GLY A 76 28.80 8.51 -27.57
CA GLY A 76 28.88 7.06 -27.46
C GLY A 76 28.30 6.49 -26.16
N ILE A 77 27.60 7.31 -25.41
CA ILE A 77 26.86 6.88 -24.22
C ILE A 77 25.44 6.54 -24.67
N ASP A 78 25.20 5.26 -24.89
CA ASP A 78 23.84 4.77 -25.13
C ASP A 78 23.02 4.86 -23.83
N ILE A 79 22.47 6.06 -23.59
CA ILE A 79 21.56 6.29 -22.47
C ILE A 79 20.30 5.41 -22.61
N GLY A 80 19.91 5.01 -23.80
CA GLY A 80 18.80 4.13 -24.04
C GLY A 80 18.99 2.74 -23.41
N SER A 81 20.17 2.14 -23.56
CA SER A 81 20.52 0.87 -22.93
C SER A 81 20.88 1.04 -21.44
N MET A 82 21.46 2.18 -21.09
CA MET A 82 21.86 2.52 -19.71
C MET A 82 20.66 2.94 -18.83
N MET A 83 19.61 3.48 -19.43
CA MET A 83 18.32 3.78 -18.80
C MET A 83 17.37 2.57 -18.74
N GLY A 84 17.90 1.35 -19.00
CA GLY A 84 17.09 0.14 -19.05
C GLY A 84 16.19 0.17 -20.29
N GLY A 85 16.81 0.01 -21.45
CA GLY A 85 16.10 -0.20 -22.70
C GLY A 85 15.14 -1.38 -22.57
N GLY A 86 13.89 -1.11 -22.62
CA GLY A 86 12.83 -2.13 -22.53
C GLY A 86 12.00 -2.01 -21.28
N GLY A 87 11.21 -0.97 -21.14
CA GLY A 87 10.26 -1.04 -20.08
C GLY A 87 9.60 0.26 -19.66
N SER A 88 8.82 0.85 -20.52
CA SER A 88 7.66 1.63 -20.09
C SER A 88 6.66 0.79 -19.27
N GLY A 89 6.93 -0.53 -19.09
CA GLY A 89 6.05 -1.46 -18.42
C GLY A 89 6.43 -1.85 -17.00
N MET A 90 7.72 -1.79 -16.62
CA MET A 90 8.14 -2.37 -15.33
C MET A 90 8.06 -1.39 -14.15
N PHE A 91 8.01 -0.09 -14.40
CA PHE A 91 7.93 0.98 -13.39
C PHE A 91 6.93 2.08 -13.78
N SER A 92 5.82 1.71 -14.41
CA SER A 92 4.68 2.63 -14.52
C SER A 92 4.10 2.90 -13.14
N GLY A 93 3.48 4.07 -12.94
CA GLY A 93 2.84 4.41 -11.65
C GLY A 93 1.87 3.35 -11.12
N GLU A 94 1.48 2.39 -11.96
CA GLU A 94 0.65 1.24 -11.57
C GLU A 94 1.38 0.25 -10.66
N ASN A 95 2.71 0.12 -10.78
CA ASN A 95 3.48 -0.82 -9.95
C ASN A 95 3.64 -0.34 -8.50
N ILE A 96 3.33 0.92 -8.21
CA ILE A 96 3.38 1.42 -6.84
C ILE A 96 2.38 0.69 -5.93
N TYR A 97 1.26 0.20 -6.49
CA TYR A 97 0.28 -0.61 -5.74
C TYR A 97 0.90 -1.91 -5.22
N GLU A 98 1.64 -2.60 -6.09
CA GLU A 98 2.29 -3.86 -5.72
C GLU A 98 3.44 -3.62 -4.74
N ILE A 99 4.17 -2.53 -4.90
CA ILE A 99 5.21 -2.13 -3.96
C ILE A 99 4.60 -1.88 -2.58
N MET A 100 3.49 -1.15 -2.49
CA MET A 100 2.79 -0.87 -1.22
C MET A 100 2.28 -2.13 -0.52
N LYS A 101 1.82 -3.12 -1.26
CA LYS A 101 1.36 -4.41 -0.74
C LYS A 101 2.50 -5.40 -0.48
N SER A 102 3.72 -5.07 -0.92
CA SER A 102 4.86 -5.96 -0.77
C SER A 102 5.20 -6.21 0.71
N ARG A 103 5.62 -7.44 1.00
CA ARG A 103 6.09 -7.81 2.33
C ARG A 103 7.15 -6.86 2.85
N LEU A 104 8.10 -6.47 2.00
CA LEU A 104 9.21 -5.59 2.35
C LEU A 104 8.73 -4.26 2.97
N ILE A 105 7.75 -3.61 2.33
CA ILE A 105 7.22 -2.33 2.80
C ILE A 105 6.37 -2.49 4.04
N ILE A 106 5.43 -3.43 4.04
CA ILE A 106 4.54 -3.66 5.19
C ILE A 106 5.36 -4.05 6.43
N GLU A 107 6.40 -4.86 6.27
CA GLU A 107 7.30 -5.25 7.36
C GLU A 107 8.07 -4.04 7.90
N LYS A 108 8.62 -3.18 7.05
CA LYS A 108 9.27 -1.92 7.48
C LYS A 108 8.31 -1.01 8.26
N VAL A 109 7.06 -0.91 7.81
CA VAL A 109 6.03 -0.15 8.55
C VAL A 109 5.75 -0.80 9.89
N LEU A 110 5.58 -2.13 9.95
CA LEU A 110 5.31 -2.85 11.19
C LEU A 110 6.43 -2.73 12.22
N LEU A 111 7.68 -2.72 11.78
CA LEU A 111 8.85 -2.55 12.65
C LEU A 111 9.10 -1.10 13.05
N SER A 112 8.47 -0.14 12.39
CA SER A 112 8.61 1.27 12.74
C SER A 112 7.96 1.57 14.09
N LYS A 113 8.56 2.51 14.85
CA LYS A 113 8.03 2.95 16.15
C LYS A 113 6.96 4.01 15.98
N ILE A 114 6.01 4.01 16.91
CA ILE A 114 4.99 5.04 16.99
C ILE A 114 5.57 6.26 17.70
N ASP A 115 5.34 7.45 17.12
CA ASP A 115 5.85 8.69 17.66
C ASP A 115 5.14 9.08 18.96
N SER A 116 5.84 9.83 19.80
CA SER A 116 5.42 10.14 21.18
C SER A 116 4.11 10.92 21.28
N SER A 117 3.71 11.61 20.22
CA SER A 117 2.49 12.43 20.14
C SER A 117 1.21 11.61 19.98
N GLU A 118 1.32 10.35 19.55
CA GLU A 118 0.18 9.52 19.12
C GLU A 118 -0.32 8.54 20.22
N GLY A 119 0.08 8.70 21.46
CA GLY A 119 -0.47 7.97 22.61
C GLY A 119 0.06 6.56 22.90
N ALA A 120 0.60 5.85 21.91
CA ALA A 120 1.20 4.51 22.08
C ALA A 120 2.73 4.54 22.12
N LYS A 121 3.27 5.42 22.94
CA LYS A 121 4.66 5.85 23.02
C LYS A 121 5.68 4.72 22.92
N GLY A 122 6.49 4.74 21.85
CA GLY A 122 7.68 3.91 21.72
C GLY A 122 7.46 2.45 21.36
N LYS A 123 6.21 1.98 21.22
CA LYS A 123 5.89 0.63 20.75
C LYS A 123 6.09 0.53 19.24
N SER A 124 6.44 -0.68 18.76
CA SER A 124 6.41 -0.95 17.33
C SER A 124 4.97 -1.06 16.82
N MET A 125 4.75 -0.76 15.55
CA MET A 125 3.44 -0.97 14.92
C MET A 125 3.02 -2.44 14.94
N ALA A 126 3.98 -3.38 14.87
CA ALA A 126 3.71 -4.81 14.99
C ALA A 126 3.14 -5.20 16.36
N ASP A 127 3.76 -4.69 17.44
CA ASP A 127 3.29 -4.97 18.81
C ASP A 127 1.90 -4.38 19.05
N LEU A 128 1.65 -3.16 18.57
CA LEU A 128 0.32 -2.56 18.64
C LEU A 128 -0.71 -3.38 17.86
N TYR A 129 -0.39 -3.81 16.63
CA TYR A 129 -1.31 -4.62 15.83
C TYR A 129 -1.60 -5.98 16.45
N MET A 130 -0.61 -6.64 17.05
CA MET A 130 -0.85 -7.90 17.81
C MET A 130 -1.79 -7.70 18.98
N GLN A 131 -1.67 -6.56 19.68
CA GLN A 131 -2.54 -6.22 20.79
C GLN A 131 -3.99 -6.00 20.34
N ILE A 132 -4.23 -5.13 19.35
CA ILE A 132 -5.57 -4.76 18.87
C ILE A 132 -6.28 -5.90 18.12
N SER A 133 -5.51 -6.76 17.41
CA SER A 133 -6.06 -7.91 16.70
C SER A 133 -6.34 -9.12 17.60
N GLY A 134 -6.03 -9.02 18.89
CA GLY A 134 -6.16 -10.13 19.84
C GLY A 134 -5.12 -11.26 19.65
N MET A 135 -4.20 -11.12 18.68
CA MET A 135 -3.18 -12.13 18.39
C MET A 135 -2.24 -12.33 19.56
N GLN A 136 -1.90 -11.28 20.32
CA GLN A 136 -1.07 -11.38 21.52
C GLN A 136 -1.67 -12.36 22.55
N LYS A 137 -3.01 -12.27 22.78
CA LYS A 137 -3.71 -13.18 23.69
C LYS A 137 -3.70 -14.61 23.19
N ALA A 138 -3.82 -14.81 21.88
CA ALA A 138 -3.77 -16.14 21.26
C ALA A 138 -2.36 -16.75 21.33
N LEU A 139 -1.33 -15.95 21.12
CA LEU A 139 0.07 -16.37 21.21
C LEU A 139 0.48 -16.72 22.65
N ASN A 140 0.04 -15.95 23.64
CA ASN A 140 0.30 -16.22 25.06
C ASN A 140 -0.22 -17.60 25.50
N LYS A 141 -1.27 -18.12 24.85
CA LYS A 141 -1.82 -19.45 25.13
C LYS A 141 -0.99 -20.58 24.50
N LYS A 142 -0.14 -20.29 23.48
CA LYS A 142 0.66 -21.31 22.78
C LYS A 142 1.96 -21.68 23.49
N GLY A 143 2.47 -20.81 24.37
CA GLY A 143 3.67 -21.11 25.15
C GLY A 143 4.46 -19.87 25.55
N PRO A 144 5.39 -20.01 26.50
CA PRO A 144 6.16 -18.88 27.05
C PRO A 144 7.10 -18.22 26.03
N GLU A 145 7.53 -18.93 25.00
CA GLU A 145 8.37 -18.37 23.92
C GLU A 145 7.60 -17.32 23.10
N PHE A 146 6.31 -17.58 22.84
CA PHE A 146 5.43 -16.65 22.12
C PHE A 146 5.03 -15.45 22.98
N ALA A 147 4.92 -15.63 24.30
CA ALA A 147 4.56 -14.55 25.22
C ALA A 147 5.65 -13.46 25.33
N LYS A 148 6.93 -13.86 25.15
CA LYS A 148 8.08 -12.93 25.20
C LYS A 148 8.37 -12.23 23.88
N LEU A 149 7.59 -12.50 22.85
CA LEU A 149 7.77 -11.91 21.51
C LEU A 149 7.51 -10.41 21.56
N ASN A 150 8.52 -9.62 21.18
CA ASN A 150 8.47 -8.17 21.14
C ASN A 150 9.25 -7.67 19.92
N PHE A 151 8.66 -6.74 19.19
CA PHE A 151 9.24 -6.15 17.98
C PHE A 151 9.77 -4.73 18.21
N THR A 152 9.51 -4.13 19.38
CA THR A 152 9.86 -2.72 19.68
C THR A 152 11.36 -2.45 19.58
N ASN A 153 12.21 -3.44 19.87
CA ASN A 153 13.68 -3.29 19.85
C ASN A 153 14.32 -3.75 18.53
N LEU A 154 13.53 -4.23 17.58
CA LEU A 154 14.04 -4.64 16.27
C LEU A 154 14.21 -3.41 15.37
N LYS A 155 15.33 -3.39 14.65
CA LYS A 155 15.57 -2.40 13.59
C LYS A 155 15.03 -2.93 12.26
N GLU A 156 14.66 -2.03 11.35
CA GLU A 156 14.10 -2.36 10.04
C GLU A 156 14.99 -3.33 9.21
N ASP A 157 16.32 -3.25 9.36
CA ASP A 157 17.29 -4.06 8.62
C ASP A 157 17.98 -5.14 9.48
N SER A 158 17.46 -5.46 10.68
CA SER A 158 18.06 -6.46 11.56
C SER A 158 17.66 -7.88 11.13
N LYS A 159 18.54 -8.85 11.39
CA LYS A 159 18.19 -10.27 11.22
C LYS A 159 17.16 -10.68 12.25
N HIS A 160 16.05 -11.25 11.78
CA HIS A 160 14.98 -11.78 12.63
C HIS A 160 15.24 -13.25 12.99
N THR A 161 14.72 -13.68 14.11
CA THR A 161 14.62 -15.11 14.40
C THR A 161 13.55 -15.76 13.54
N ILE A 162 13.63 -17.06 13.28
CA ILE A 162 12.64 -17.80 12.48
C ILE A 162 11.22 -17.58 13.02
N LEU A 163 11.07 -17.52 14.35
CA LEU A 163 9.78 -17.28 14.99
C LEU A 163 9.25 -15.86 14.71
N GLN A 164 10.10 -14.85 14.84
CA GLN A 164 9.74 -13.45 14.52
C GLN A 164 9.34 -13.30 13.06
N ASP A 165 10.12 -13.90 12.17
CA ASP A 165 9.87 -13.86 10.73
C ASP A 165 8.53 -14.54 10.36
N SER A 166 8.23 -15.67 10.99
CA SER A 166 6.95 -16.38 10.83
C SER A 166 5.77 -15.53 11.29
N ILE A 167 5.88 -14.88 12.45
CA ILE A 167 4.81 -14.02 12.97
C ILE A 167 4.65 -12.77 12.10
N LEU A 168 5.74 -12.10 11.71
CA LEU A 168 5.69 -10.95 10.80
C LEU A 168 4.99 -11.32 9.48
N ASN A 169 5.28 -12.48 8.92
CA ASN A 169 4.61 -12.94 7.71
C ASN A 169 3.08 -13.09 7.90
N VAL A 170 2.65 -13.64 9.02
CA VAL A 170 1.21 -13.74 9.35
C VAL A 170 0.57 -12.36 9.50
N LEU A 171 1.26 -11.41 10.17
CA LEU A 171 0.78 -10.03 10.32
C LEU A 171 0.65 -9.34 8.96
N VAL A 172 1.68 -9.46 8.11
CA VAL A 172 1.68 -8.89 6.73
C VAL A 172 0.50 -9.44 5.94
N GLN A 173 0.33 -10.76 5.90
CA GLN A 173 -0.77 -11.40 5.16
C GLN A 173 -2.13 -10.92 5.66
N LYS A 174 -2.33 -10.84 6.97
CA LYS A 174 -3.59 -10.39 7.55
C LYS A 174 -3.87 -8.93 7.20
N ILE A 175 -2.87 -8.06 7.29
CA ILE A 175 -3.03 -6.64 6.93
C ILE A 175 -3.38 -6.50 5.44
N VAL A 176 -2.63 -7.13 4.55
CA VAL A 176 -2.84 -7.01 3.09
C VAL A 176 -4.19 -7.56 2.66
N THR A 177 -4.65 -8.66 3.27
CA THR A 177 -5.90 -9.33 2.84
C THR A 177 -7.16 -8.79 3.51
N GLN A 178 -7.06 -8.26 4.75
CA GLN A 178 -8.24 -7.91 5.54
C GLN A 178 -8.37 -6.43 5.87
N ASN A 179 -7.25 -5.71 6.01
CA ASN A 179 -7.25 -4.36 6.56
C ASN A 179 -6.92 -3.29 5.53
N LEU A 180 -6.03 -3.60 4.57
CA LEU A 180 -5.48 -2.63 3.62
C LEU A 180 -6.22 -2.69 2.29
N ALA A 181 -6.73 -1.57 1.84
CA ALA A 181 -7.24 -1.39 0.49
C ALA A 181 -6.47 -0.25 -0.19
N ILE A 182 -6.03 -0.51 -1.42
CA ILE A 182 -5.33 0.47 -2.26
C ILE A 182 -6.05 0.49 -3.60
N ASP A 183 -6.68 1.60 -3.91
CA ASP A 183 -7.54 1.75 -5.05
C ASP A 183 -7.19 3.00 -5.86
N LYS A 184 -7.41 2.93 -7.16
CA LYS A 184 -7.37 4.10 -8.03
C LYS A 184 -8.75 4.74 -8.04
N GLN A 185 -8.85 5.98 -7.59
CA GLN A 185 -10.14 6.66 -7.43
C GLN A 185 -10.95 6.72 -8.75
N ASN A 186 -10.24 6.85 -9.87
CA ASN A 186 -10.83 6.76 -11.20
C ASN A 186 -9.78 6.18 -12.17
N LYS A 187 -10.21 5.33 -13.11
CA LYS A 187 -9.32 4.77 -14.15
C LYS A 187 -8.67 5.85 -15.04
N LYS A 188 -9.26 7.02 -15.13
CA LYS A 188 -8.78 8.16 -15.93
C LYS A 188 -7.85 9.11 -15.17
N THR A 189 -7.78 9.02 -13.85
CA THR A 189 -6.95 9.91 -13.02
C THR A 189 -5.77 9.12 -12.43
N SER A 190 -4.66 9.83 -12.18
CA SER A 190 -3.49 9.25 -11.50
C SER A 190 -3.60 9.31 -9.97
N ILE A 191 -4.80 9.60 -9.43
CA ILE A 191 -5.03 9.70 -7.99
C ILE A 191 -5.17 8.30 -7.40
N ILE A 192 -4.34 8.02 -6.41
CA ILE A 192 -4.30 6.76 -5.69
C ILE A 192 -4.80 7.01 -4.27
N THR A 193 -5.69 6.16 -3.80
CA THR A 193 -6.20 6.18 -2.43
C THR A 193 -5.73 4.95 -1.69
N ILE A 194 -5.04 5.16 -0.57
CA ILE A 194 -4.72 4.13 0.40
C ILE A 194 -5.72 4.22 1.53
N SER A 195 -6.26 3.11 1.98
CA SER A 195 -7.08 3.07 3.17
C SER A 195 -6.76 1.85 4.03
N LEU A 196 -6.71 2.06 5.34
CA LEU A 196 -6.57 1.01 6.33
C LEU A 196 -7.74 1.05 7.29
N THR A 197 -8.33 -0.11 7.55
CA THR A 197 -9.42 -0.26 8.52
C THR A 197 -8.94 -1.14 9.67
N SER A 198 -9.00 -0.63 10.90
CA SER A 198 -8.67 -1.41 12.11
C SER A 198 -9.55 -1.01 13.29
N SER A 199 -9.46 -1.72 14.40
CA SER A 199 -10.19 -1.40 15.62
C SER A 199 -9.57 -0.25 16.45
N ASP A 200 -8.44 0.28 16.02
CA ASP A 200 -7.72 1.37 16.71
C ASP A 200 -7.44 2.53 15.76
N GLN A 201 -7.77 3.76 16.20
CA GLN A 201 -7.61 4.96 15.38
C GLN A 201 -6.14 5.32 15.16
N VAL A 202 -5.33 5.18 16.21
CA VAL A 202 -3.90 5.53 16.17
C VAL A 202 -3.19 4.60 15.19
N PHE A 203 -3.44 3.28 15.31
CA PHE A 203 -2.88 2.31 14.37
C PHE A 203 -3.27 2.62 12.94
N SER A 204 -4.56 2.86 12.66
CA SER A 204 -5.05 3.11 11.30
C SER A 204 -4.38 4.33 10.67
N LYS A 205 -4.32 5.47 11.39
CA LYS A 205 -3.72 6.70 10.90
C LYS A 205 -2.22 6.56 10.67
N VAL A 206 -1.48 6.19 11.73
CA VAL A 206 -0.01 6.11 11.69
C VAL A 206 0.47 5.09 10.65
N PHE A 207 -0.25 3.97 10.50
CA PHE A 207 0.08 2.97 9.49
C PHE A 207 0.00 3.54 8.06
N VAL A 208 -1.08 4.24 7.72
CA VAL A 208 -1.27 4.83 6.40
C VAL A 208 -0.20 5.88 6.11
N GLU A 209 0.10 6.75 7.07
CA GLU A 209 1.14 7.77 6.94
C GLU A 209 2.53 7.16 6.74
N LYS A 210 2.91 6.17 7.58
CA LYS A 210 4.20 5.48 7.45
C LYS A 210 4.28 4.64 6.18
N LEU A 211 3.18 4.00 5.77
CA LEU A 211 3.13 3.25 4.52
C LEU A 211 3.43 4.17 3.33
N LEU A 212 2.82 5.36 3.29
CA LEU A 212 3.06 6.35 2.25
C LEU A 212 4.53 6.80 2.23
N ILE A 213 5.09 7.15 3.40
CA ILE A 213 6.50 7.58 3.53
C ILE A 213 7.46 6.48 3.07
N LYS A 214 7.33 5.25 3.62
CA LYS A 214 8.24 4.14 3.30
C LYS A 214 8.14 3.70 1.84
N THR A 215 6.94 3.76 1.27
CA THR A 215 6.76 3.48 -0.16
C THR A 215 7.42 4.55 -1.01
N SER A 216 7.25 5.83 -0.65
CA SER A 216 7.87 6.95 -1.36
C SER A 216 9.39 6.84 -1.36
N GLU A 217 9.99 6.57 -0.19
CA GLU A 217 11.44 6.36 -0.04
C GLU A 217 11.94 5.22 -0.94
N LEU A 218 11.29 4.06 -0.89
CA LEU A 218 11.68 2.91 -1.71
C LEU A 218 11.49 3.17 -3.21
N TYR A 219 10.37 3.79 -3.59
CA TYR A 219 10.08 4.07 -5.00
C TYR A 219 11.11 5.02 -5.61
N ILE A 220 11.46 6.09 -4.90
CA ILE A 220 12.52 7.02 -5.31
C ILE A 220 13.86 6.29 -5.41
N ASP A 221 14.24 5.50 -4.39
CA ASP A 221 15.49 4.75 -4.40
C ASP A 221 15.58 3.79 -5.60
N ILE A 222 14.54 3.02 -5.87
CA ILE A 222 14.52 2.11 -7.02
C ILE A 222 14.70 2.86 -8.35
N LYS A 223 14.00 3.98 -8.53
CA LYS A 223 14.06 4.78 -9.76
C LYS A 223 15.41 5.45 -9.97
N THR A 224 16.04 5.90 -8.90
CA THR A 224 17.27 6.72 -8.99
C THR A 224 18.56 5.94 -8.76
N ARG A 225 18.51 4.73 -8.21
CA ARG A 225 19.67 3.93 -7.76
C ARG A 225 20.72 3.72 -8.86
N ASN A 226 20.31 3.35 -10.06
CA ASN A 226 21.23 3.08 -11.16
C ASN A 226 21.93 4.36 -11.63
N LEU A 227 21.17 5.44 -11.74
CA LEU A 227 21.69 6.74 -12.14
C LEU A 227 22.65 7.30 -11.08
N SER A 228 22.32 7.19 -9.80
CA SER A 228 23.21 7.56 -8.69
C SER A 228 24.51 6.76 -8.68
N LYS A 229 24.45 5.44 -8.94
CA LYS A 229 25.66 4.61 -9.09
C LYS A 229 26.52 5.06 -10.26
N ASN A 230 25.94 5.45 -11.38
CA ASN A 230 26.68 5.94 -12.55
C ASN A 230 27.30 7.31 -12.27
N ILE A 231 26.59 8.22 -11.63
CA ILE A 231 27.14 9.50 -11.18
C ILE A 231 28.37 9.28 -10.30
N ASN A 232 28.29 8.38 -9.32
CA ASN A 232 29.41 8.07 -8.43
C ASN A 232 30.63 7.48 -9.18
N LYS A 233 30.41 6.66 -10.22
CA LYS A 233 31.49 6.13 -11.05
C LYS A 233 32.17 7.24 -11.87
N ILE A 234 31.40 8.13 -12.49
CA ILE A 234 31.92 9.22 -13.29
C ILE A 234 32.59 10.27 -12.40
N GLN A 235 32.06 10.54 -11.21
CA GLN A 235 32.70 11.40 -10.22
C GLN A 235 34.11 10.89 -9.87
N ARG A 236 34.24 9.58 -9.52
CA ARG A 236 35.58 8.98 -9.26
C ARG A 236 36.53 9.10 -10.44
N LYS A 237 36.03 9.00 -11.68
CA LYS A 237 36.86 9.20 -12.87
C LYS A 237 37.30 10.66 -13.02
N ALA A 238 36.44 11.62 -12.73
CA ALA A 238 36.78 13.03 -12.71
C ALA A 238 37.87 13.33 -11.66
N ASP A 239 37.69 12.81 -10.43
CA ASP A 239 38.66 12.96 -9.34
C ASP A 239 40.04 12.37 -9.72
N SER A 240 40.06 11.19 -10.36
CA SER A 240 41.26 10.55 -10.85
C SER A 240 41.98 11.38 -11.94
N LEU A 241 41.21 11.95 -12.87
CA LEU A 241 41.80 12.81 -13.93
C LEU A 241 42.32 14.12 -13.35
N GLN A 242 41.64 14.71 -12.39
CA GLN A 242 42.08 15.90 -11.66
C GLN A 242 43.40 15.62 -10.91
N TYR A 243 43.50 14.49 -10.23
CA TYR A 243 44.75 14.07 -9.57
C TYR A 243 45.89 13.87 -10.58
N SER A 244 45.59 13.27 -11.75
CA SER A 244 46.55 13.11 -12.83
C SER A 244 47.03 14.45 -13.39
N LEU A 245 46.14 15.42 -13.57
CA LEU A 245 46.48 16.77 -13.99
C LEU A 245 47.43 17.43 -13.00
N ASN A 246 47.14 17.38 -11.70
CA ASN A 246 48.00 17.94 -10.65
C ASN A 246 49.39 17.30 -10.66
N ASN A 247 49.47 15.98 -10.81
CA ASN A 247 50.73 15.28 -10.91
C ASN A 247 51.55 15.63 -12.16
N ILE A 248 50.87 15.90 -13.29
CA ILE A 248 51.56 16.36 -14.52
C ILE A 248 52.16 17.77 -14.27
N TYR A 249 51.45 18.63 -13.55
CA TYR A 249 52.00 19.95 -13.17
C TYR A 249 53.22 19.81 -12.28
N ASP A 250 53.15 19.04 -11.20
CA ASP A 250 54.28 18.84 -10.28
C ASP A 250 55.51 18.22 -10.97
N ARG A 251 55.31 17.21 -11.80
CA ARG A 251 56.40 16.57 -12.57
C ARG A 251 57.01 17.49 -13.60
N SER A 252 56.26 18.43 -14.18
CA SER A 252 56.80 19.38 -15.15
C SER A 252 57.80 20.38 -14.52
N TYR A 253 57.71 20.62 -13.23
CA TYR A 253 58.66 21.45 -12.48
C TYR A 253 59.91 20.70 -12.04
N ILE A 254 59.86 19.36 -11.90
CA ILE A 254 60.93 18.57 -11.31
C ILE A 254 61.81 17.89 -12.37
N ASN A 255 61.29 17.58 -13.57
CA ASN A 255 62.03 16.82 -14.61
C ASN A 255 62.33 17.64 -15.87
N LEU A 256 63.52 18.24 -15.92
CA LEU A 256 64.04 18.92 -17.11
C LEU A 256 64.39 17.96 -18.28
N SER A 257 64.28 16.64 -18.08
CA SER A 257 64.76 15.64 -19.06
C SER A 257 63.68 15.09 -20.01
N ARG A 258 62.40 15.46 -19.85
CA ARG A 258 61.32 15.07 -20.77
C ARG A 258 61.11 16.11 -21.85
N PRO A 259 60.88 15.68 -23.12
CA PRO A 259 60.55 16.65 -24.19
C PRO A 259 59.29 17.43 -23.78
N GLN A 260 59.38 18.74 -23.80
CA GLN A 260 58.33 19.65 -23.38
C GLN A 260 57.03 19.45 -24.19
N GLU A 261 57.12 19.01 -25.45
CA GLU A 261 56.03 18.67 -26.36
C GLU A 261 55.21 17.47 -25.87
N ALA A 262 55.84 16.41 -25.35
CA ALA A 262 55.15 15.24 -24.83
C ALA A 262 54.32 15.59 -23.57
N THR A 263 54.87 16.41 -22.69
CA THR A 263 54.21 16.88 -21.48
C THR A 263 53.02 17.78 -21.80
N ASN A 264 53.14 18.67 -22.78
CA ASN A 264 52.08 19.55 -23.24
C ASN A 264 50.93 18.77 -23.91
N ARG A 265 51.26 17.74 -24.69
CA ARG A 265 50.27 16.84 -25.28
C ARG A 265 49.49 16.07 -24.21
N ASP A 266 50.19 15.46 -23.25
CA ASP A 266 49.56 14.70 -22.15
C ASP A 266 48.67 15.62 -21.31
N LYS A 267 49.08 16.87 -21.04
CA LYS A 267 48.28 17.90 -20.41
C LYS A 267 47.00 18.19 -21.19
N THR A 268 47.12 18.48 -22.47
CA THR A 268 45.97 18.85 -23.32
C THR A 268 44.97 17.71 -23.40
N VAL A 269 45.45 16.47 -23.63
CA VAL A 269 44.55 15.29 -23.68
C VAL A 269 43.84 15.08 -22.34
N THR A 270 44.59 15.13 -21.25
CA THR A 270 43.97 14.92 -19.91
C THR A 270 43.00 16.02 -19.56
N TYR A 271 43.27 17.28 -19.93
CA TYR A 271 42.38 18.42 -19.71
C TYR A 271 41.09 18.31 -20.52
N THR A 272 41.19 17.91 -21.79
CA THR A 272 40.04 17.67 -22.65
C THR A 272 39.17 16.54 -22.09
N LEU A 273 39.78 15.40 -21.71
CA LEU A 273 39.08 14.29 -21.10
C LEU A 273 38.39 14.70 -19.79
N TYR A 274 39.06 15.48 -18.94
CA TYR A 274 38.48 16.01 -17.72
C TYR A 274 37.26 16.87 -18.00
N GLY A 275 37.38 17.80 -18.97
CA GLY A 275 36.23 18.66 -19.38
C GLY A 275 35.03 17.86 -19.86
N GLU A 276 35.26 16.82 -20.68
CA GLU A 276 34.20 15.93 -21.14
C GLU A 276 33.56 15.14 -20.00
N VAL A 277 34.38 14.63 -19.08
CA VAL A 277 33.86 13.89 -17.91
C VAL A 277 33.04 14.79 -17.00
N ILE A 278 33.44 16.03 -16.75
CA ILE A 278 32.67 17.01 -15.96
C ILE A 278 31.36 17.36 -16.66
N LYS A 279 31.37 17.60 -17.96
CA LYS A 279 30.16 17.86 -18.73
C LYS A 279 29.19 16.70 -18.64
N ASN A 280 29.67 15.47 -18.77
CA ASN A 280 28.85 14.27 -18.61
C ASN A 280 28.31 14.13 -17.20
N LEU A 281 29.12 14.42 -16.18
CA LEU A 281 28.70 14.40 -14.79
C LEU A 281 27.54 15.38 -14.53
N GLU A 282 27.64 16.61 -14.99
CA GLU A 282 26.59 17.61 -14.84
C GLU A 282 25.30 17.21 -15.58
N THR A 283 25.45 16.64 -16.79
CA THR A 283 24.31 16.12 -17.55
C THR A 283 23.59 14.99 -16.79
N LEU A 284 24.32 14.08 -16.16
CA LEU A 284 23.72 13.00 -15.36
C LEU A 284 23.09 13.50 -14.08
N LYS A 285 23.65 14.52 -13.42
CA LYS A 285 23.03 15.15 -12.25
C LYS A 285 21.70 15.82 -12.60
N ILE A 286 21.64 16.55 -13.73
CA ILE A 286 20.38 17.13 -14.24
C ILE A 286 19.38 16.03 -14.57
N SER A 287 19.83 14.94 -15.19
CA SER A 287 18.97 13.79 -15.48
C SER A 287 18.42 13.14 -14.21
N LEU A 288 19.23 13.07 -13.15
CA LEU A 288 18.78 12.55 -11.85
C LEU A 288 17.65 13.40 -11.27
N ILE A 289 17.79 14.72 -11.28
CA ILE A 289 16.75 15.63 -10.81
C ILE A 289 15.46 15.45 -11.62
N ASN A 290 15.57 15.40 -12.95
CA ASN A 290 14.42 15.25 -13.83
C ASN A 290 13.72 13.89 -13.75
N GLN A 291 14.44 12.84 -13.35
CA GLN A 291 13.89 11.48 -13.24
C GLN A 291 13.45 11.13 -11.82
N THR A 292 13.76 11.95 -10.84
CA THR A 292 13.28 11.74 -9.47
C THR A 292 11.77 11.92 -9.45
N PRO A 293 10.99 10.85 -9.19
CA PRO A 293 9.54 10.96 -9.18
C PRO A 293 9.09 11.83 -8.01
N LEU A 294 8.08 12.65 -8.25
CA LEU A 294 7.45 13.45 -7.22
C LEU A 294 6.17 12.77 -6.74
N ILE A 295 6.12 12.45 -5.47
CA ILE A 295 4.91 11.94 -4.83
C ILE A 295 4.25 13.10 -4.11
N GLN A 296 3.14 13.58 -4.66
CA GLN A 296 2.35 14.67 -4.09
C GLN A 296 1.22 14.11 -3.25
N VAL A 297 1.25 14.36 -1.96
CA VAL A 297 0.18 13.99 -1.04
C VAL A 297 -0.93 15.02 -1.16
N LEU A 298 -2.14 14.57 -1.48
CA LEU A 298 -3.33 15.41 -1.60
C LEU A 298 -4.07 15.50 -0.29
N ASP A 299 -4.21 14.36 0.40
CA ASP A 299 -4.95 14.28 1.64
C ASP A 299 -4.33 13.24 2.59
N LEU A 300 -4.33 13.56 3.88
CA LEU A 300 -3.86 12.70 4.95
C LEU A 300 -4.98 12.44 5.97
N PRO A 301 -4.98 11.27 6.63
CA PRO A 301 -5.99 10.97 7.62
C PRO A 301 -5.90 11.91 8.83
N GLN A 302 -7.02 12.49 9.24
CA GLN A 302 -7.14 13.39 10.38
C GLN A 302 -8.06 12.80 11.45
N TYR A 303 -7.79 13.11 12.72
CA TYR A 303 -8.68 12.74 13.83
C TYR A 303 -9.89 13.69 13.94
N PRO A 304 -11.07 13.20 14.34
CA PRO A 304 -11.42 11.79 14.59
C PRO A 304 -11.65 11.02 13.30
N LEU A 305 -11.21 9.74 13.26
CA LEU A 305 -11.45 8.88 12.10
C LEU A 305 -12.91 8.44 12.04
N ILE A 306 -13.38 8.18 10.83
CA ILE A 306 -14.75 7.75 10.59
C ILE A 306 -14.93 6.33 11.14
N ASP A 307 -15.89 6.18 12.07
CA ASP A 307 -16.34 4.88 12.56
C ASP A 307 -17.15 4.16 11.47
N GLN A 308 -16.77 2.93 11.16
CA GLN A 308 -17.42 2.08 10.16
C GLN A 308 -18.40 1.08 10.78
N LYS A 309 -18.71 1.20 12.07
CA LYS A 309 -19.72 0.37 12.72
C LYS A 309 -21.07 0.58 12.05
N TYR A 310 -21.73 -0.52 11.69
CA TYR A 310 -23.07 -0.43 11.14
C TYR A 310 -24.00 0.27 12.11
N ARG A 311 -24.70 1.30 11.64
CA ARG A 311 -25.67 2.01 12.47
C ARG A 311 -26.85 1.09 12.79
N LEU A 312 -27.29 1.09 14.04
CA LEU A 312 -28.47 0.32 14.48
C LEU A 312 -29.69 0.60 13.60
N LEU A 313 -29.82 1.86 13.13
CA LEU A 313 -30.87 2.32 12.23
C LEU A 313 -30.94 1.57 10.89
N ILE A 314 -29.84 0.94 10.46
CA ILE A 314 -29.79 0.13 9.23
C ILE A 314 -30.04 -1.35 9.55
N LEU A 315 -29.53 -1.84 10.66
CA LEU A 315 -29.67 -3.25 11.06
C LEU A 315 -31.10 -3.62 11.47
N LEU A 316 -31.81 -2.73 12.13
CA LEU A 316 -33.21 -2.97 12.55
C LEU A 316 -34.17 -3.21 11.37
N PRO A 317 -34.23 -2.37 10.32
CA PRO A 317 -35.07 -2.65 9.15
C PRO A 317 -34.71 -3.96 8.44
N ILE A 318 -33.42 -4.28 8.36
CA ILE A 318 -32.94 -5.55 7.75
C ILE A 318 -33.45 -6.74 8.58
N GLY A 319 -33.30 -6.69 9.91
CA GLY A 319 -33.81 -7.71 10.83
C GLY A 319 -35.31 -7.89 10.71
N PHE A 320 -36.04 -6.78 10.58
CA PHE A 320 -37.51 -6.78 10.40
C PHE A 320 -37.88 -7.46 9.08
N ILE A 321 -37.30 -7.07 7.96
CA ILE A 321 -37.60 -7.66 6.63
C ILE A 321 -37.29 -9.15 6.64
N VAL A 322 -36.14 -9.55 7.15
CA VAL A 322 -35.73 -10.97 7.25
C VAL A 322 -36.73 -11.75 8.13
N GLY A 323 -37.16 -11.15 9.26
CA GLY A 323 -38.15 -11.74 10.16
C GLY A 323 -39.50 -11.99 9.48
N VAL A 324 -39.99 -11.01 8.72
CA VAL A 324 -41.25 -11.13 7.95
C VAL A 324 -41.12 -12.19 6.87
N LEU A 325 -40.01 -12.25 6.16
CA LEU A 325 -39.80 -13.27 5.11
C LEU A 325 -39.70 -14.67 5.70
N LEU A 326 -38.96 -14.87 6.78
CA LEU A 326 -38.87 -16.18 7.45
C LEU A 326 -40.24 -16.62 8.01
N SER A 327 -40.96 -15.71 8.63
CA SER A 327 -42.30 -16.03 9.17
C SER A 327 -43.29 -16.40 8.08
N SER A 328 -43.25 -15.71 6.93
CA SER A 328 -44.12 -16.02 5.80
C SER A 328 -43.81 -17.41 5.19
N LEU A 329 -42.56 -17.79 5.11
CA LEU A 329 -42.15 -19.14 4.67
C LEU A 329 -42.63 -20.21 5.64
N ILE A 330 -42.47 -20.01 6.94
CA ILE A 330 -42.94 -20.94 7.97
C ILE A 330 -44.48 -21.06 7.90
N ALA A 331 -45.21 -19.94 7.79
CA ALA A 331 -46.65 -19.95 7.70
C ALA A 331 -47.18 -20.67 6.44
N ILE A 332 -46.52 -20.47 5.28
CA ILE A 332 -46.85 -21.19 4.03
C ILE A 332 -46.60 -22.69 4.20
N PHE A 333 -45.51 -23.06 4.81
CA PHE A 333 -45.21 -24.47 5.06
C PHE A 333 -46.26 -25.14 5.97
N LEU A 334 -46.65 -24.49 7.04
CA LEU A 334 -47.74 -24.96 7.91
C LEU A 334 -49.10 -24.99 7.21
N TYR A 335 -49.35 -24.11 6.25
CA TYR A 335 -50.55 -24.11 5.43
C TYR A 335 -50.62 -25.34 4.53
N THR A 336 -49.53 -25.65 3.85
CA THR A 336 -49.45 -26.80 2.93
C THR A 336 -49.56 -28.15 3.63
N GLU A 337 -49.08 -28.22 4.88
CA GLU A 337 -49.20 -29.40 5.73
C GLU A 337 -50.63 -29.62 6.20
N LYS A 338 -51.36 -28.52 6.48
CA LYS A 338 -52.75 -28.56 6.92
C LYS A 338 -53.78 -28.87 5.79
N GLU A 339 -53.40 -28.61 4.54
CA GLU A 339 -54.23 -29.02 3.35
C GLU A 339 -54.00 -30.47 2.92
N LYS A 340 -52.94 -31.15 3.44
CA LYS A 340 -52.63 -32.55 3.17
C LYS A 340 -53.24 -33.52 4.16
N ILE A 341 -53.81 -33.06 5.27
CA ILE A 341 -54.54 -33.82 6.30
C ILE A 341 -56.04 -33.64 6.11
#